data_9425124d15e70f582f4cc87970a95318
#
_entry.id   9425124d15e70f582f4cc87970a95318
#
_cell.length_a   1.000
_cell.length_b   1.000
_cell.length_c   1.000
_cell.angle_alpha   90.00
_cell.angle_beta   90.00
_cell.angle_gamma   90.00
#
_symmetry.space_group_name_H-M   'P 1'
#
loop_
_entity.id
_entity.type
_entity.pdbx_description
1 polymer ?
#
loop_
_entity_poly.entity_id
_entity_poly.type
_entity_poly.pdbx_seq_one_letter_code
_entity_poly.pdbx_strand_id
1 'polypeptide(L)'
;MRSSKKGNQWYFGMKAHIGVDAKSGLVHTVGVTTGSVHDAKVMDNLIREDDRAVYGDKGYANDRKQRQAEAAGVLWAVKAKAKPGRPLSISQRRRNRRFGKIRAKVEHVFRVMKCQFGYRKVRYRGIAKNGAQIFALLALANRRTLASA
;
A
#
# COMPACT_ATOMS: atom_id res chain seq x y z
N MET A 1 -18.72 -7.17 -0.66
CA MET A 1 -17.69 -6.92 -1.69
C MET A 1 -18.32 -6.12 -2.83
N ARG A 2 -17.54 -5.28 -3.51
CA ARG A 2 -18.03 -4.43 -4.63
C ARG A 2 -17.04 -4.46 -5.78
N SER A 3 -17.52 -4.17 -6.99
CA SER A 3 -16.69 -4.12 -8.19
C SER A 3 -15.80 -2.88 -8.22
N SER A 4 -14.59 -3.02 -8.78
CA SER A 4 -13.71 -1.90 -9.13
C SER A 4 -13.21 -2.06 -10.55
N LYS A 5 -13.05 -0.96 -11.27
CA LYS A 5 -12.52 -0.94 -12.64
C LYS A 5 -11.01 -0.76 -12.63
N LYS A 6 -10.30 -1.60 -13.38
CA LYS A 6 -8.86 -1.44 -13.61
C LYS A 6 -8.60 -1.57 -15.10
N GLY A 7 -8.25 -0.47 -15.76
CA GLY A 7 -8.26 -0.40 -17.22
C GLY A 7 -9.69 -0.61 -17.75
N ASN A 8 -9.85 -1.50 -18.69
CA ASN A 8 -11.17 -1.84 -19.28
C ASN A 8 -11.86 -3.04 -18.60
N GLN A 9 -11.27 -3.61 -17.54
CA GLN A 9 -11.82 -4.76 -16.84
C GLN A 9 -12.40 -4.40 -15.47
N TRP A 10 -13.50 -5.07 -15.12
CA TRP A 10 -14.13 -4.97 -13.82
C TRP A 10 -13.72 -6.14 -12.94
N TYR A 11 -13.30 -5.84 -11.72
CA TYR A 11 -12.92 -6.83 -10.72
C TYR A 11 -13.87 -6.73 -9.54
N PHE A 12 -14.53 -7.84 -9.22
CA PHE A 12 -15.35 -7.95 -8.02
C PHE A 12 -14.51 -8.53 -6.88
N GLY A 13 -14.47 -7.84 -5.76
CA GLY A 13 -13.68 -8.34 -4.64
C GLY A 13 -13.43 -7.30 -3.56
N MET A 14 -12.27 -7.46 -2.94
CA MET A 14 -11.77 -6.60 -1.89
C MET A 14 -10.34 -6.14 -2.18
N LYS A 15 -9.91 -5.13 -1.44
CA LYS A 15 -8.53 -4.64 -1.42
C LYS A 15 -7.94 -4.84 -0.03
N ALA A 16 -6.69 -5.27 0.02
CA ALA A 16 -5.87 -5.22 1.21
C ALA A 16 -4.93 -4.03 1.12
N HIS A 17 -4.94 -3.22 2.16
CA HIS A 17 -4.05 -2.07 2.33
C HIS A 17 -3.12 -2.39 3.50
N ILE A 18 -1.82 -2.20 3.32
CA ILE A 18 -0.85 -2.50 4.37
C ILE A 18 0.12 -1.33 4.57
N GLY A 19 0.41 -1.04 5.84
CA GLY A 19 1.53 -0.23 6.26
C GLY A 19 2.72 -1.14 6.56
N VAL A 20 3.87 -0.86 5.94
CA VAL A 20 5.09 -1.65 6.09
C VAL A 20 6.21 -0.73 6.55
N ASP A 21 6.90 -1.12 7.60
CA ASP A 21 8.07 -0.39 8.08
C ASP A 21 9.19 -0.40 7.02
N ALA A 22 9.68 0.79 6.69
CA ALA A 22 10.67 0.97 5.63
C ALA A 22 12.03 0.36 5.97
N LYS A 23 12.37 0.21 7.26
CA LYS A 23 13.64 -0.33 7.73
C LYS A 23 13.58 -1.86 7.84
N SER A 24 12.66 -2.38 8.62
CA SER A 24 12.54 -3.83 8.88
C SER A 24 11.82 -4.59 7.78
N GLY A 25 10.92 -3.96 7.03
CA GLY A 25 10.03 -4.63 6.08
C GLY A 25 8.84 -5.34 6.73
N LEU A 26 8.61 -5.12 8.02
CA LEU A 26 7.50 -5.72 8.75
C LEU A 26 6.20 -4.96 8.51
N VAL A 27 5.12 -5.69 8.36
CA VAL A 27 3.76 -5.12 8.30
C VAL A 27 3.34 -4.71 9.70
N HIS A 28 3.01 -3.45 9.90
CA HIS A 28 2.54 -2.90 11.18
C HIS A 28 1.06 -2.56 11.19
N THR A 29 0.47 -2.27 10.03
CA THR A 29 -0.94 -1.91 9.93
C THR A 29 -1.58 -2.62 8.74
N VAL A 30 -2.81 -3.07 8.91
CA VAL A 30 -3.58 -3.76 7.87
C VAL A 30 -4.99 -3.20 7.83
N GLY A 31 -5.45 -2.87 6.64
CA GLY A 31 -6.84 -2.50 6.35
C GLY A 31 -7.40 -3.34 5.22
N VAL A 32 -8.63 -3.82 5.37
CA VAL A 32 -9.33 -4.55 4.32
C VAL A 32 -10.60 -3.81 3.96
N THR A 33 -10.78 -3.52 2.69
CA THR A 33 -11.93 -2.76 2.18
C THR A 33 -12.57 -3.44 0.99
N THR A 34 -13.77 -3.00 0.62
CA THR A 34 -14.35 -3.39 -0.67
C THR A 34 -13.51 -2.86 -1.82
N GLY A 35 -13.53 -3.54 -2.96
CA GLY A 35 -12.78 -3.14 -4.15
C GLY A 35 -13.05 -1.71 -4.65
N SER A 36 -14.22 -1.15 -4.33
CA SER A 36 -14.64 0.20 -4.74
C SER A 36 -14.02 1.34 -3.91
N VAL A 37 -13.44 1.06 -2.75
CA VAL A 37 -12.82 2.08 -1.90
C VAL A 37 -11.53 2.57 -2.56
N HIS A 38 -11.37 3.88 -2.69
CA HIS A 38 -10.16 4.49 -3.23
C HIS A 38 -9.03 4.45 -2.20
N ASP A 39 -7.83 4.08 -2.62
CA ASP A 39 -6.67 3.88 -1.76
C ASP A 39 -6.34 5.11 -0.88
N ALA A 40 -6.49 6.31 -1.44
CA ALA A 40 -6.27 7.57 -0.71
C ALA A 40 -7.17 7.77 0.52
N LYS A 41 -8.35 7.12 0.58
CA LYS A 41 -9.26 7.19 1.73
C LYS A 41 -8.79 6.35 2.92
N VAL A 42 -7.96 5.36 2.67
CA VAL A 42 -7.48 4.41 3.69
C VAL A 42 -6.12 4.82 4.25
N MET A 43 -5.45 5.77 3.60
CA MET A 43 -4.08 6.14 3.92
C MET A 43 -3.89 6.60 5.37
N ASP A 44 -4.83 7.37 5.91
CA ASP A 44 -4.73 7.89 7.29
C ASP A 44 -4.74 6.75 8.32
N ASN A 45 -5.43 5.67 8.03
CA ASN A 45 -5.47 4.48 8.89
C ASN A 45 -4.20 3.61 8.79
N LEU A 46 -3.34 3.87 7.82
CA LEU A 46 -2.09 3.14 7.62
C LEU A 46 -0.87 3.85 8.19
N ILE A 47 -0.97 5.16 8.41
CA ILE A 47 0.10 6.01 8.96
C ILE A 47 0.00 5.96 10.48
N ARG A 48 1.15 5.83 11.14
CA ARG A 48 1.28 5.91 12.60
C ARG A 48 1.71 7.31 13.02
N GLU A 49 1.43 7.68 14.26
CA GLU A 49 1.78 8.99 14.80
C GLU A 49 3.30 9.23 14.87
N ASP A 50 4.08 8.16 14.99
CA ASP A 50 5.55 8.20 15.06
C ASP A 50 6.25 8.10 13.70
N ASP A 51 5.49 7.99 12.60
CA ASP A 51 6.06 7.92 11.27
C ASP A 51 6.72 9.24 10.87
N ARG A 52 8.01 9.21 10.57
CA ARG A 52 8.79 10.37 10.09
C ARG A 52 8.80 10.53 8.58
N ALA A 53 8.45 9.49 7.86
CA ALA A 53 8.39 9.47 6.40
C ALA A 53 7.32 8.51 5.90
N VAL A 54 6.57 8.92 4.89
CA VAL A 54 5.51 8.11 4.28
C VAL A 54 5.84 7.88 2.81
N TYR A 55 6.04 6.62 2.44
CA TYR A 55 6.31 6.18 1.08
C TYR A 55 5.07 5.55 0.46
N GLY A 56 4.52 6.16 -0.56
CA GLY A 56 3.31 5.68 -1.22
C GLY A 56 3.42 5.61 -2.74
N ASP A 57 2.51 4.85 -3.35
CA ASP A 57 2.36 4.87 -4.80
C ASP A 57 1.55 6.11 -5.24
N LYS A 58 1.60 6.39 -6.54
CA LYS A 58 0.86 7.50 -7.16
C LYS A 58 -0.65 7.50 -6.90
N GLY A 59 -1.24 6.34 -6.57
CA GLY A 59 -2.65 6.21 -6.17
C GLY A 59 -2.98 6.92 -4.86
N TYR A 60 -1.99 7.16 -4.02
CA TYR A 60 -2.10 7.89 -2.74
C TYR A 60 -1.77 9.38 -2.87
N ALA A 61 -1.40 9.87 -4.06
CA ALA A 61 -1.05 11.27 -4.27
C ALA A 61 -2.24 12.19 -3.93
N ASN A 62 -2.02 13.11 -2.99
CA ASN A 62 -3.01 14.07 -2.52
C ASN A 62 -2.31 15.33 -2.03
N ASP A 63 -2.51 16.45 -2.72
CA ASP A 63 -1.82 17.71 -2.43
C ASP A 63 -2.16 18.29 -1.04
N ARG A 64 -3.37 18.04 -0.55
CA ARG A 64 -3.79 18.46 0.80
C ARG A 64 -3.05 17.68 1.87
N LYS A 65 -3.00 16.35 1.73
CA LYS A 65 -2.30 15.47 2.68
C LYS A 65 -0.80 15.70 2.68
N GLN A 66 -0.23 15.98 1.51
CA GLN A 66 1.17 16.36 1.39
C GLN A 66 1.48 17.61 2.23
N ARG A 67 0.70 18.67 2.07
CA ARG A 67 0.88 19.91 2.86
C ARG A 67 0.72 19.69 4.36
N GLN A 68 -0.25 18.86 4.76
CA GLN A 68 -0.46 18.51 6.17
C GLN A 68 0.73 17.73 6.75
N ALA A 69 1.25 16.74 6.01
CA ALA A 69 2.41 15.96 6.43
C ALA A 69 3.67 16.83 6.53
N GLU A 70 3.93 17.67 5.53
CA GLU A 70 5.07 18.59 5.52
C GLU A 70 5.00 19.60 6.67
N ALA A 71 3.81 20.12 6.99
CA ALA A 71 3.59 21.01 8.14
C ALA A 71 3.84 20.30 9.48
N ALA A 72 3.59 18.99 9.55
CA ALA A 72 3.88 18.14 10.71
C ALA A 72 5.32 17.63 10.75
N GLY A 73 6.20 18.05 9.81
CA GLY A 73 7.58 17.61 9.74
C GLY A 73 7.76 16.18 9.20
N VAL A 74 6.71 15.60 8.61
CA VAL A 74 6.74 14.25 8.03
C VAL A 74 7.14 14.32 6.55
N LEU A 75 8.16 13.57 6.16
CA LEU A 75 8.58 13.48 4.76
C LEU A 75 7.50 12.78 3.91
N TRP A 76 6.87 13.53 3.01
CA TRP A 76 5.90 12.98 2.08
C TRP A 76 6.58 12.45 0.82
N ALA A 77 6.87 11.15 0.81
CA ALA A 77 7.58 10.46 -0.26
C ALA A 77 6.62 9.62 -1.15
N VAL A 78 5.42 10.14 -1.38
CA VAL A 78 4.46 9.55 -2.31
C VAL A 78 4.86 9.89 -3.75
N LYS A 79 4.79 8.90 -4.63
CA LYS A 79 5.15 9.09 -6.04
C LYS A 79 4.29 10.15 -6.71
N ALA A 80 4.94 11.11 -7.37
CA ALA A 80 4.27 12.12 -8.16
C ALA A 80 3.54 11.49 -9.35
N LYS A 81 2.34 11.99 -9.64
CA LYS A 81 1.50 11.60 -10.79
C LYS A 81 1.61 12.67 -11.87
N ALA A 82 1.82 12.26 -13.12
CA ALA A 82 1.70 13.16 -14.26
C ALA A 82 0.25 13.67 -14.37
N LYS A 83 0.09 14.96 -14.67
CA LYS A 83 -1.21 15.57 -14.98
C LYS A 83 -1.39 15.65 -16.49
N PRO A 84 -2.63 15.66 -17.02
CA PRO A 84 -2.86 15.89 -18.45
C PRO A 84 -2.11 17.14 -18.94
N GLY A 85 -1.37 17.04 -20.04
CA GLY A 85 -0.56 18.11 -20.58
C GLY A 85 0.69 18.53 -19.79
N ARG A 86 0.96 17.88 -18.63
CA ARG A 86 2.15 18.13 -17.79
C ARG A 86 2.86 16.83 -17.45
N PRO A 87 3.85 16.41 -18.25
CA PRO A 87 4.67 15.24 -17.94
C PRO A 87 5.54 15.49 -16.70
N LEU A 88 5.98 14.41 -16.06
CA LEU A 88 6.88 14.50 -14.91
C LEU A 88 8.24 15.09 -15.33
N SER A 89 8.75 16.03 -14.54
CA SER A 89 10.11 16.55 -14.68
C SER A 89 11.17 15.46 -14.42
N ILE A 90 12.39 15.69 -14.86
CA ILE A 90 13.52 14.77 -14.63
C ILE A 90 13.74 14.54 -13.12
N SER A 91 13.65 15.60 -12.32
CA SER A 91 13.79 15.53 -10.86
C SER A 91 12.66 14.68 -10.21
N GLN A 92 11.42 14.85 -10.67
CA GLN A 92 10.30 14.03 -10.20
C GLN A 92 10.45 12.55 -10.59
N ARG A 93 10.95 12.25 -11.79
CA ARG A 93 11.24 10.87 -12.21
C ARG A 93 12.34 10.24 -11.34
N ARG A 94 13.42 10.98 -11.04
CA ARG A 94 14.50 10.54 -10.14
C ARG A 94 13.96 10.25 -8.73
N ARG A 95 13.15 11.16 -8.16
CA ARG A 95 12.50 10.95 -6.85
C ARG A 95 11.60 9.73 -6.87
N ASN A 96 10.73 9.60 -7.87
CA ASN A 96 9.83 8.44 -7.99
C ASN A 96 10.61 7.12 -8.05
N ARG A 97 11.79 7.11 -8.72
CA ARG A 97 12.65 5.92 -8.76
C ARG A 97 13.24 5.59 -7.39
N ARG A 98 13.70 6.59 -6.63
CA ARG A 98 14.21 6.40 -5.26
C ARG A 98 13.10 5.88 -4.33
N PHE A 99 11.93 6.49 -4.34
CA PHE A 99 10.78 6.05 -3.54
C PHE A 99 10.31 4.65 -3.92
N GLY A 100 10.41 4.29 -5.19
CA GLY A 100 10.10 2.95 -5.69
C GLY A 100 10.96 1.85 -5.06
N LYS A 101 12.25 2.12 -4.80
CA LYS A 101 13.14 1.16 -4.16
C LYS A 101 12.70 0.82 -2.73
N ILE A 102 12.30 1.83 -1.96
CA ILE A 102 11.82 1.63 -0.58
C ILE A 102 10.46 0.94 -0.60
N ARG A 103 9.56 1.38 -1.49
CA ARG A 103 8.23 0.79 -1.64
C ARG A 103 8.25 -0.69 -2.10
N ALA A 104 9.35 -1.15 -2.69
CA ALA A 104 9.50 -2.56 -3.05
C ALA A 104 9.32 -3.53 -1.87
N LYS A 105 9.54 -3.08 -0.63
CA LYS A 105 9.27 -3.88 0.58
C LYS A 105 7.78 -4.24 0.73
N VAL A 106 6.87 -3.33 0.39
CA VAL A 106 5.43 -3.59 0.35
C VAL A 106 5.11 -4.66 -0.70
N GLU A 107 5.72 -4.54 -1.88
CA GLU A 107 5.52 -5.50 -2.97
C GLU A 107 6.06 -6.88 -2.60
N HIS A 108 7.15 -6.94 -1.83
CA HIS A 108 7.71 -8.19 -1.31
C HIS A 108 6.69 -8.93 -0.42
N VAL A 109 6.02 -8.23 0.49
CA VAL A 109 4.99 -8.84 1.34
C VAL A 109 3.88 -9.47 0.50
N PHE A 110 3.35 -8.75 -0.48
CA PHE A 110 2.33 -9.30 -1.38
C PHE A 110 2.84 -10.46 -2.23
N ARG A 111 4.12 -10.45 -2.61
CA ARG A 111 4.76 -11.56 -3.30
C ARG A 111 4.84 -12.81 -2.42
N VAL A 112 5.21 -12.66 -1.15
CA VAL A 112 5.20 -13.76 -0.17
C VAL A 112 3.81 -14.37 -0.07
N MET A 113 2.77 -13.54 0.10
CA MET A 113 1.38 -14.02 0.17
C MET A 113 0.96 -14.81 -1.07
N LYS A 114 1.28 -14.29 -2.26
CA LYS A 114 0.84 -14.88 -3.53
C LYS A 114 1.65 -16.12 -3.93
N CYS A 115 2.96 -16.07 -3.77
CA CYS A 115 3.88 -17.09 -4.29
C CYS A 115 4.19 -18.18 -3.27
N GLN A 116 4.26 -17.83 -1.98
CA GLN A 116 4.64 -18.79 -0.94
C GLN A 116 3.43 -19.34 -0.21
N PHE A 117 2.42 -18.50 0.08
CA PHE A 117 1.20 -18.95 0.74
C PHE A 117 0.06 -19.26 -0.24
N GLY A 118 0.29 -19.13 -1.55
CA GLY A 118 -0.69 -19.45 -2.59
C GLY A 118 -1.96 -18.60 -2.57
N TYR A 119 -1.94 -17.43 -1.88
CA TYR A 119 -3.11 -16.56 -1.79
C TYR A 119 -3.25 -15.70 -3.04
N ARG A 120 -3.91 -16.27 -4.07
CA ARG A 120 -4.10 -15.58 -5.36
C ARG A 120 -5.50 -15.00 -5.55
N LYS A 121 -6.49 -15.53 -4.84
CA LYS A 121 -7.89 -15.10 -4.89
C LYS A 121 -8.59 -15.32 -3.55
N VAL A 122 -9.68 -14.60 -3.32
CA VAL A 122 -10.53 -14.79 -2.14
C VAL A 122 -11.14 -16.19 -2.09
N ARG A 123 -11.21 -16.78 -0.91
CA ARG A 123 -11.73 -18.13 -0.68
C ARG A 123 -13.07 -18.14 0.06
N TYR A 124 -13.36 -17.07 0.79
CA TYR A 124 -14.56 -16.98 1.64
C TYR A 124 -15.54 -15.94 1.13
N ARG A 125 -16.79 -16.03 1.56
CA ARG A 125 -17.78 -14.98 1.35
C ARG A 125 -17.64 -13.91 2.42
N GLY A 126 -17.79 -12.65 2.02
CA GLY A 126 -17.77 -11.49 2.91
C GLY A 126 -16.35 -11.01 3.28
N ILE A 127 -16.30 -9.78 3.79
CA ILE A 127 -15.03 -9.09 4.13
C ILE A 127 -14.43 -9.68 5.42
N ALA A 128 -15.26 -10.00 6.42
CA ALA A 128 -14.75 -10.42 7.73
C ALA A 128 -13.89 -11.69 7.65
N LYS A 129 -14.40 -12.76 7.03
CA LYS A 129 -13.65 -14.03 6.90
C LYS A 129 -12.41 -13.89 6.03
N ASN A 130 -12.50 -13.18 4.91
CA ASN A 130 -11.34 -12.93 4.05
C ASN A 130 -10.33 -11.99 4.73
N GLY A 131 -10.80 -11.01 5.49
CA GLY A 131 -9.97 -10.12 6.29
C GLY A 131 -9.18 -10.92 7.34
N ALA A 132 -9.85 -11.78 8.12
CA ALA A 132 -9.17 -12.64 9.11
C ALA A 132 -8.09 -13.51 8.46
N GLN A 133 -8.36 -14.08 7.27
CA GLN A 133 -7.35 -14.83 6.53
C GLN A 133 -6.16 -13.97 6.12
N ILE A 134 -6.38 -12.76 5.62
CA ILE A 134 -5.32 -11.82 5.26
C ILE A 134 -4.49 -11.46 6.48
N PHE A 135 -5.10 -11.14 7.62
CA PHE A 135 -4.40 -10.86 8.87
C PHE A 135 -3.48 -12.02 9.28
N ALA A 136 -3.98 -13.26 9.26
CA ALA A 136 -3.19 -14.44 9.57
C ALA A 136 -1.99 -14.62 8.61
N LEU A 137 -2.21 -14.45 7.31
CA LEU A 137 -1.15 -14.57 6.30
C LEU A 137 -0.07 -13.47 6.45
N LEU A 138 -0.47 -12.25 6.80
CA LEU A 138 0.47 -11.16 7.03
C LEU A 138 1.28 -11.35 8.32
N ALA A 139 0.67 -11.92 9.37
CA ALA A 139 1.39 -12.31 10.58
C ALA A 139 2.45 -13.38 10.28
N LEU A 140 2.11 -14.39 9.48
CA LEU A 140 3.06 -15.40 9.01
C LEU A 140 4.16 -14.80 8.11
N ALA A 141 3.84 -13.83 7.27
CA ALA A 141 4.82 -13.11 6.46
C ALA A 141 5.82 -12.34 7.34
N ASN A 142 5.34 -11.66 8.39
CA ASN A 142 6.20 -10.98 9.36
C ASN A 142 7.14 -11.97 10.09
N ARG A 143 6.58 -13.09 10.58
CA ARG A 143 7.39 -14.14 11.23
C ARG A 143 8.50 -14.64 10.31
N ARG A 144 8.20 -14.85 9.02
CA ARG A 144 9.20 -15.24 8.04
C ARG A 144 10.28 -14.18 7.83
N THR A 145 9.88 -12.90 7.71
CA THR A 145 10.83 -11.79 7.55
C THR A 145 11.80 -11.73 8.74
N LEU A 146 11.30 -11.90 9.97
CA LEU A 146 12.12 -11.96 11.18
C LEU A 146 13.07 -13.15 11.20
N ALA A 147 12.65 -14.32 10.73
CA ALA A 147 13.48 -15.52 10.69
C ALA A 147 14.60 -15.47 9.62
N SER A 148 14.50 -14.50 8.66
CA SER A 148 15.46 -14.33 7.57
C SER A 148 16.39 -13.12 7.77
N ALA A 149 16.23 -12.37 8.87
CA ALA A 149 17.01 -11.19 9.22
C ALA A 149 18.19 -11.58 10.11
#